data_3139b05ba4d587ecf766459d94b745a3
#
_entry.id   3139b05ba4d587ecf766459d94b745a3
#
_cell.length_a   1.000
_cell.length_b   1.000
_cell.length_c   1.000
_cell.angle_alpha   90.00
_cell.angle_beta   90.00
_cell.angle_gamma   90.00
#
_symmetry.space_group_name_H-M   'P 1'
#
loop_
_entity.id
_entity.type
_entity.pdbx_description
1 polymer ?
#
loop_
_entity_poly.entity_id
_entity_poly.type
_entity_poly.pdbx_seq_one_letter_code
_entity_poly.pdbx_strand_id
1 'polypeptide(L)'
;MTLRKNQVRKDNTMNIPPRLPPFNQEVAHRFLESTIPSSGLPEFLGLRTTLVEPGRLRIEMEADTRLLTRFGNLHGGVLAALCDHALGLVCYPHMQAGQWAATTEFKLNLLAPVSSGKVIAEARIVGMTRSTAVVRIDVENHGRTCGAAQGTVLIMQPKLPSRP
;
A
#
# COMPACT_ATOMS: atom_id res chain seq x y z
N MET A 1 41.08 -19.76 31.27
CA MET A 1 40.63 -19.79 29.85
C MET A 1 39.31 -19.02 29.78
N THR A 2 39.39 -17.73 29.48
CA THR A 2 38.28 -16.77 29.64
C THR A 2 37.57 -16.60 28.30
N LEU A 3 36.34 -17.09 28.22
CA LEU A 3 35.49 -16.95 27.02
C LEU A 3 35.08 -15.47 26.86
N ARG A 4 35.53 -14.82 25.80
CA ARG A 4 35.11 -13.50 25.41
C ARG A 4 33.64 -13.58 24.95
N LYS A 5 32.75 -12.90 25.68
CA LYS A 5 31.36 -12.65 25.24
C LYS A 5 31.39 -11.81 23.97
N ASN A 6 31.01 -12.41 22.83
CA ASN A 6 30.70 -11.69 21.60
C ASN A 6 29.49 -10.81 21.84
N GLN A 7 29.71 -9.52 22.02
CA GLN A 7 28.71 -8.50 22.01
C GLN A 7 28.31 -8.30 20.56
N VAL A 8 27.18 -8.91 20.13
CA VAL A 8 26.54 -8.61 18.86
C VAL A 8 26.16 -7.14 18.92
N ARG A 9 26.89 -6.31 18.19
CA ARG A 9 26.49 -4.91 17.93
C ARG A 9 25.11 -4.97 17.25
N LYS A 10 24.08 -4.52 17.94
CA LYS A 10 22.80 -4.18 17.31
C LYS A 10 23.11 -3.01 16.39
N ASP A 11 23.29 -3.30 15.10
CA ASP A 11 23.35 -2.27 14.07
C ASP A 11 22.02 -1.51 14.05
N ASN A 12 22.04 -0.39 14.74
CA ASN A 12 20.94 0.58 14.78
C ASN A 12 21.12 1.57 13.62
N THR A 13 21.54 1.07 12.46
CA THR A 13 21.77 1.90 11.28
C THR A 13 20.52 1.91 10.41
N MET A 14 19.94 3.09 10.29
CA MET A 14 18.99 3.54 9.27
C MET A 14 17.51 3.15 9.43
N ASN A 15 16.92 3.50 10.55
CA ASN A 15 15.48 3.69 10.61
C ASN A 15 15.14 5.19 10.75
N ILE A 16 15.79 6.03 9.93
CA ILE A 16 15.38 7.43 9.80
C ILE A 16 14.11 7.41 8.96
N PRO A 17 12.95 7.77 9.53
CA PRO A 17 11.72 7.79 8.75
C PRO A 17 11.89 8.78 7.59
N PRO A 18 11.33 8.48 6.41
CA PRO A 18 11.41 9.39 5.28
C PRO A 18 10.82 10.75 5.66
N ARG A 19 11.48 11.83 5.24
CA ARG A 19 10.93 13.18 5.40
C ARG A 19 9.76 13.33 4.41
N LEU A 20 8.54 13.17 4.91
CA LEU A 20 7.32 13.25 4.12
C LEU A 20 6.77 14.69 4.11
N PRO A 21 6.01 15.08 3.07
CA PRO A 21 5.19 16.28 3.10
C PRO A 21 4.20 16.25 4.28
N PRO A 22 3.62 17.41 4.66
CA PRO A 22 2.62 17.47 5.72
C PRO A 22 1.50 16.43 5.52
N PHE A 23 1.06 15.82 6.62
CA PHE A 23 0.00 14.83 6.64
C PHE A 23 -1.36 15.50 6.87
N ASN A 24 -2.33 15.20 6.01
CA ASN A 24 -3.70 15.72 6.12
C ASN A 24 -4.58 14.70 6.85
N GLN A 25 -4.89 14.99 8.11
CA GLN A 25 -5.70 14.15 8.98
C GLN A 25 -7.14 13.98 8.48
N GLU A 26 -7.73 15.01 7.85
CA GLU A 26 -9.10 14.95 7.33
C GLU A 26 -9.19 13.95 6.15
N VAL A 27 -8.22 13.99 5.24
CA VAL A 27 -8.15 13.02 4.14
C VAL A 27 -8.00 11.59 4.68
N ALA A 28 -7.14 11.40 5.68
CA ALA A 28 -6.95 10.09 6.32
C ALA A 28 -8.25 9.57 6.95
N HIS A 29 -8.97 10.43 7.65
CA HIS A 29 -10.24 10.09 8.31
C HIS A 29 -11.32 9.67 7.30
N ARG A 30 -11.43 10.37 6.18
CA ARG A 30 -12.37 10.05 5.09
C ARG A 30 -12.13 8.65 4.50
N PHE A 31 -10.89 8.20 4.40
CA PHE A 31 -10.59 6.83 3.96
C PHE A 31 -10.99 5.77 4.99
N LEU A 32 -10.79 6.05 6.28
CA LEU A 32 -11.16 5.13 7.36
C LEU A 32 -12.68 5.00 7.54
N GLU A 33 -13.42 6.09 7.40
CA GLU A 33 -14.88 6.09 7.53
C GLU A 33 -15.61 5.54 6.33
N SER A 34 -14.87 5.21 5.24
CA SER A 34 -15.46 4.80 3.95
C SER A 34 -16.52 5.79 3.44
N THR A 35 -16.35 7.08 3.78
CA THR A 35 -17.25 8.15 3.31
C THR A 35 -17.02 8.52 1.84
N ILE A 36 -15.90 8.06 1.27
CA ILE A 36 -15.65 8.11 -0.16
C ILE A 36 -16.37 6.92 -0.78
N PRO A 37 -17.36 7.13 -1.68
CA PRO A 37 -18.05 6.04 -2.33
C PRO A 37 -17.03 5.11 -3.02
N SER A 38 -17.06 3.85 -2.67
CA SER A 38 -16.34 2.83 -3.41
C SER A 38 -17.09 2.53 -4.70
N SER A 39 -16.39 2.38 -5.80
CA SER A 39 -16.98 1.99 -7.08
C SER A 39 -15.97 1.24 -7.93
N GLY A 40 -16.45 0.49 -8.88
CA GLY A 40 -15.61 -0.26 -9.80
C GLY A 40 -14.82 -1.40 -9.13
N LEU A 41 -13.55 -1.52 -9.46
CA LEU A 41 -12.73 -2.65 -9.01
C LEU A 41 -12.53 -2.73 -7.49
N PRO A 42 -12.28 -1.64 -6.76
CA PRO A 42 -12.16 -1.69 -5.30
C PRO A 42 -13.43 -2.22 -4.61
N GLU A 43 -14.60 -1.78 -5.06
CA GLU A 43 -15.88 -2.26 -4.55
C GLU A 43 -16.09 -3.75 -4.88
N PHE A 44 -15.84 -4.13 -6.14
CA PHE A 44 -15.96 -5.53 -6.58
C PHE A 44 -15.07 -6.48 -5.77
N LEU A 45 -13.87 -6.05 -5.40
CA LEU A 45 -12.93 -6.81 -4.56
C LEU A 45 -13.23 -6.69 -3.06
N GLY A 46 -14.15 -5.83 -2.64
CA GLY A 46 -14.47 -5.60 -1.25
C GLY A 46 -13.31 -4.99 -0.45
N LEU A 47 -12.52 -4.10 -1.07
CA LEU A 47 -11.38 -3.47 -0.42
C LEU A 47 -11.84 -2.52 0.69
N ARG A 48 -11.22 -2.62 1.86
CA ARG A 48 -11.49 -1.73 3.00
C ARG A 48 -10.20 -1.19 3.58
N THR A 49 -10.12 0.12 3.73
CA THR A 49 -9.01 0.78 4.43
C THR A 49 -9.23 0.64 5.94
N THR A 50 -8.24 0.10 6.65
CA THR A 50 -8.33 -0.18 8.09
C THR A 50 -7.29 0.57 8.93
N LEU A 51 -6.30 1.18 8.28
CA LEU A 51 -5.31 2.03 8.93
C LEU A 51 -4.85 3.12 7.95
N VAL A 52 -4.74 4.36 8.43
CA VAL A 52 -4.07 5.46 7.72
C VAL A 52 -3.28 6.28 8.74
N GLU A 53 -1.97 6.24 8.60
CA GLU A 53 -0.99 6.97 9.42
C GLU A 53 0.00 7.70 8.50
N PRO A 54 0.81 8.63 9.00
CA PRO A 54 1.82 9.29 8.19
C PRO A 54 2.74 8.29 7.47
N GLY A 55 2.64 8.25 6.14
CA GLY A 55 3.41 7.35 5.28
C GLY A 55 3.04 5.87 5.35
N ARG A 56 1.93 5.51 5.99
CA ARG A 56 1.51 4.12 6.16
C ARG A 56 0.00 3.96 5.96
N LEU A 57 -0.38 2.91 5.26
CA LEU A 57 -1.79 2.58 5.00
C LEU A 57 -1.97 1.07 4.99
N ARG A 58 -3.12 0.60 5.50
CA ARG A 58 -3.50 -0.80 5.44
C ARG A 58 -4.85 -0.95 4.75
N ILE A 59 -4.91 -1.90 3.81
CA ILE A 59 -6.14 -2.31 3.13
C ILE A 59 -6.34 -3.79 3.37
N GLU A 60 -7.59 -4.17 3.60
CA GLU A 60 -8.01 -5.55 3.79
C GLU A 60 -9.05 -5.94 2.74
N MET A 61 -9.05 -7.23 2.38
CA MET A 61 -10.08 -7.88 1.58
C MET A 61 -10.25 -9.33 2.02
N GLU A 62 -11.36 -9.96 1.64
CA GLU A 62 -11.55 -11.41 1.80
C GLU A 62 -11.16 -12.15 0.51
N ALA A 63 -10.54 -13.31 0.66
CA ALA A 63 -10.28 -14.21 -0.44
C ALA A 63 -11.59 -14.94 -0.83
N ASP A 64 -12.45 -14.22 -1.57
CA ASP A 64 -13.74 -14.73 -2.05
C ASP A 64 -13.54 -15.82 -3.10
N THR A 65 -14.38 -16.83 -3.08
CA THR A 65 -14.33 -17.97 -4.01
C THR A 65 -14.42 -17.56 -5.49
N ARG A 66 -15.10 -16.45 -5.80
CA ARG A 66 -15.20 -15.87 -7.14
C ARG A 66 -13.87 -15.34 -7.68
N LEU A 67 -12.90 -15.10 -6.80
CA LEU A 67 -11.57 -14.55 -7.11
C LEU A 67 -10.49 -15.64 -7.21
N LEU A 68 -10.87 -16.90 -6.96
CA LEU A 68 -9.94 -18.02 -7.02
C LEU A 68 -9.72 -18.51 -8.45
N THR A 69 -8.52 -19.02 -8.70
CA THR A 69 -8.24 -19.78 -9.90
C THR A 69 -8.90 -21.17 -9.84
N ARG A 70 -8.92 -21.89 -10.96
CA ARG A 70 -9.38 -23.28 -10.99
C ARG A 70 -8.61 -24.22 -10.04
N PHE A 71 -7.46 -23.79 -9.54
CA PHE A 71 -6.64 -24.54 -8.57
C PHE A 71 -6.97 -24.21 -7.11
N GLY A 72 -8.00 -23.39 -6.85
CA GLY A 72 -8.45 -23.03 -5.50
C GLY A 72 -7.59 -21.98 -4.80
N ASN A 73 -6.72 -21.28 -5.51
CA ASN A 73 -5.91 -20.19 -4.97
C ASN A 73 -6.33 -18.85 -5.57
N LEU A 74 -6.24 -17.79 -4.78
CA LEU A 74 -6.51 -16.42 -5.20
C LEU A 74 -5.67 -16.09 -6.45
N HIS A 75 -6.32 -15.50 -7.46
CA HIS A 75 -5.63 -15.15 -8.69
C HIS A 75 -4.60 -14.05 -8.42
N GLY A 76 -3.38 -14.21 -8.95
CA GLY A 76 -2.30 -13.23 -8.75
C GLY A 76 -2.67 -11.80 -9.19
N GLY A 77 -3.52 -11.65 -10.21
CA GLY A 77 -4.07 -10.37 -10.65
C GLY A 77 -4.92 -9.67 -9.59
N VAL A 78 -5.56 -10.41 -8.68
CA VAL A 78 -6.31 -9.84 -7.55
C VAL A 78 -5.34 -9.23 -6.54
N LEU A 79 -4.26 -9.94 -6.21
CA LEU A 79 -3.20 -9.40 -5.36
C LEU A 79 -2.51 -8.18 -5.99
N ALA A 80 -2.33 -8.20 -7.33
CA ALA A 80 -1.80 -7.05 -8.05
C ALA A 80 -2.74 -5.83 -7.95
N ALA A 81 -4.04 -6.02 -8.12
CA ALA A 81 -5.03 -4.95 -7.99
C ALA A 81 -5.09 -4.37 -6.55
N LEU A 82 -5.00 -5.23 -5.53
CA LEU A 82 -4.91 -4.81 -4.14
C LEU A 82 -3.64 -3.96 -3.90
N CYS A 83 -2.49 -4.39 -4.41
CA CYS A 83 -1.24 -3.65 -4.30
C CYS A 83 -1.29 -2.31 -5.04
N ASP A 84 -1.80 -2.29 -6.28
CA ASP A 84 -1.91 -1.06 -7.07
C ASP A 84 -2.80 -0.02 -6.36
N HIS A 85 -3.92 -0.47 -5.83
CA HIS A 85 -4.81 0.39 -5.05
C HIS A 85 -4.11 0.97 -3.80
N ALA A 86 -3.37 0.14 -3.06
CA ALA A 86 -2.64 0.57 -1.89
C ALA A 86 -1.49 1.54 -2.21
N LEU A 87 -0.78 1.33 -3.36
CA LEU A 87 0.27 2.22 -3.86
C LEU A 87 -0.22 3.65 -4.02
N GLY A 88 -1.38 3.83 -4.65
CA GLY A 88 -1.98 5.15 -4.85
C GLY A 88 -2.48 5.75 -3.54
N LEU A 89 -3.30 5.00 -2.79
CA LEU A 89 -4.02 5.52 -1.63
C LEU A 89 -3.10 6.05 -0.53
N VAL A 90 -1.97 5.40 -0.25
CA VAL A 90 -1.05 5.82 0.83
C VAL A 90 -0.48 7.23 0.61
N CYS A 91 -0.46 7.72 -0.64
CA CYS A 91 0.07 9.04 -0.99
C CYS A 91 -0.91 10.19 -0.69
N TYR A 92 -2.22 9.96 -0.80
CA TYR A 92 -3.23 11.03 -0.76
C TYR A 92 -3.20 11.91 0.49
N PRO A 93 -2.99 11.39 1.73
CA PRO A 93 -2.89 12.24 2.91
C PRO A 93 -1.69 13.20 2.90
N HIS A 94 -0.72 12.99 2.00
CA HIS A 94 0.45 13.84 1.82
C HIS A 94 0.38 14.73 0.57
N MET A 95 -0.71 14.66 -0.18
CA MET A 95 -0.91 15.40 -1.42
C MET A 95 -1.72 16.67 -1.21
N GLN A 96 -1.55 17.62 -2.12
CA GLN A 96 -2.36 18.84 -2.13
C GLN A 96 -3.74 18.59 -2.77
N ALA A 97 -4.69 19.44 -2.45
CA ALA A 97 -6.02 19.37 -3.06
C ALA A 97 -5.95 19.45 -4.60
N GLY A 98 -6.69 18.57 -5.27
CA GLY A 98 -6.71 18.49 -6.73
C GLY A 98 -5.60 17.66 -7.36
N GLN A 99 -4.57 17.27 -6.61
CA GLN A 99 -3.58 16.30 -7.07
C GLN A 99 -4.17 14.89 -7.07
N TRP A 100 -3.63 14.03 -7.92
CA TRP A 100 -4.00 12.61 -7.95
C TRP A 100 -2.77 11.71 -8.16
N ALA A 101 -2.85 10.50 -7.64
CA ALA A 101 -1.79 9.51 -7.70
C ALA A 101 -1.96 8.62 -8.94
N ALA A 102 -0.89 8.44 -9.71
CA ALA A 102 -0.87 7.54 -10.87
C ALA A 102 0.29 6.55 -10.74
N THR A 103 -0.03 5.28 -10.54
CA THR A 103 0.97 4.22 -10.55
C THR A 103 1.60 4.12 -11.93
N THR A 104 2.92 4.18 -12.02
CA THR A 104 3.65 4.04 -13.29
C THR A 104 4.21 2.65 -13.48
N GLU A 105 4.61 2.00 -12.41
CA GLU A 105 5.12 0.63 -12.40
C GLU A 105 5.09 0.08 -10.97
N PHE A 106 5.02 -1.21 -10.84
CA PHE A 106 5.37 -1.91 -9.62
C PHE A 106 5.78 -3.35 -9.91
N LYS A 107 6.65 -3.88 -9.08
CA LYS A 107 7.01 -5.29 -9.08
C LYS A 107 6.29 -5.95 -7.91
N LEU A 108 5.58 -7.04 -8.18
CA LEU A 108 4.96 -7.90 -7.17
C LEU A 108 5.60 -9.30 -7.21
N ASN A 109 6.08 -9.78 -6.07
CA ASN A 109 6.47 -11.17 -5.88
C ASN A 109 5.34 -11.90 -5.17
N LEU A 110 4.80 -12.93 -5.79
CA LEU A 110 3.83 -13.85 -5.20
C LEU A 110 4.61 -14.93 -4.44
N LEU A 111 4.56 -14.91 -3.12
CA LEU A 111 5.44 -15.71 -2.25
C LEU A 111 4.76 -16.96 -1.72
N ALA A 112 3.43 -16.92 -1.53
CA ALA A 112 2.66 -18.04 -1.05
C ALA A 112 1.24 -18.01 -1.61
N PRO A 113 0.61 -19.19 -1.84
CA PRO A 113 -0.76 -19.28 -2.26
C PRO A 113 -1.71 -18.82 -1.14
N VAL A 114 -2.81 -18.18 -1.54
CA VAL A 114 -3.92 -17.76 -0.67
C VAL A 114 -5.17 -18.48 -1.13
N SER A 115 -5.82 -19.27 -0.28
CA SER A 115 -7.01 -20.03 -0.64
C SER A 115 -8.28 -19.56 0.07
N SER A 116 -8.15 -18.83 1.17
CA SER A 116 -9.29 -18.35 1.96
C SER A 116 -8.88 -17.27 2.96
N GLY A 117 -9.87 -16.64 3.57
CA GLY A 117 -9.70 -15.73 4.68
C GLY A 117 -9.22 -14.34 4.27
N LYS A 118 -8.91 -13.56 5.28
CA LYS A 118 -8.52 -12.18 5.14
C LYS A 118 -7.12 -12.03 4.52
N VAL A 119 -7.03 -11.15 3.53
CA VAL A 119 -5.77 -10.70 2.92
C VAL A 119 -5.54 -9.24 3.34
N ILE A 120 -4.35 -8.95 3.82
CA ILE A 120 -3.97 -7.62 4.34
C ILE A 120 -2.80 -7.11 3.52
N ALA A 121 -2.95 -5.95 2.89
CA ALA A 121 -1.85 -5.22 2.26
C ALA A 121 -1.47 -4.03 3.12
N GLU A 122 -0.23 -3.97 3.55
CA GLU A 122 0.32 -2.83 4.27
C GLU A 122 1.31 -2.08 3.39
N ALA A 123 0.94 -0.84 3.00
CA ALA A 123 1.73 0.05 2.18
C ALA A 123 2.51 1.04 3.06
N ARG A 124 3.78 1.29 2.69
CA ARG A 124 4.67 2.26 3.35
C ARG A 124 5.38 3.11 2.31
N ILE A 125 5.32 4.42 2.46
CA ILE A 125 6.09 5.34 1.63
C ILE A 125 7.57 5.22 2.03
N VAL A 126 8.41 4.79 1.09
CA VAL A 126 9.88 4.72 1.24
C VAL A 126 10.50 6.10 1.06
N GLY A 127 9.96 6.87 0.12
CA GLY A 127 10.36 8.24 -0.15
C GLY A 127 9.32 8.95 -1.00
N MET A 128 9.14 10.24 -0.78
CA MET A 128 8.19 11.06 -1.53
C MET A 128 8.80 12.43 -1.85
N THR A 129 8.63 12.84 -3.09
CA THR A 129 8.99 14.15 -3.62
C THR A 129 7.73 14.92 -4.01
N ARG A 130 7.89 16.10 -4.60
CA ARG A 130 6.75 16.86 -5.13
C ARG A 130 6.02 16.15 -6.29
N SER A 131 6.70 15.29 -7.03
CA SER A 131 6.19 14.68 -8.27
C SER A 131 6.18 13.16 -8.27
N THR A 132 6.81 12.51 -7.31
CA THR A 132 6.93 11.04 -7.26
C THR A 132 6.90 10.52 -5.83
N ALA A 133 6.40 9.30 -5.66
CA ALA A 133 6.57 8.53 -4.44
C ALA A 133 7.04 7.11 -4.78
N VAL A 134 7.93 6.57 -3.95
CA VAL A 134 8.27 5.14 -3.95
C VAL A 134 7.59 4.50 -2.75
N VAL A 135 6.84 3.44 -3.00
CA VAL A 135 6.03 2.76 -1.98
C VAL A 135 6.38 1.28 -1.95
N ARG A 136 6.57 0.74 -0.77
CA ARG A 136 6.71 -0.69 -0.52
C ARG A 136 5.41 -1.25 0.07
N ILE A 137 5.06 -2.47 -0.29
CA ILE A 137 3.89 -3.18 0.23
C ILE A 137 4.30 -4.58 0.66
N ASP A 138 3.87 -4.97 1.84
CA ASP A 138 3.90 -6.34 2.33
C ASP A 138 2.45 -6.85 2.37
N VAL A 139 2.21 -8.05 1.80
CA VAL A 139 0.88 -8.68 1.78
C VAL A 139 0.90 -9.92 2.65
N GLU A 140 -0.09 -10.00 3.53
CA GLU A 140 -0.22 -11.06 4.53
C GLU A 140 -1.56 -11.80 4.41
N ASN A 141 -1.55 -13.10 4.67
CA ASN A 141 -2.72 -13.92 4.85
C ASN A 141 -2.46 -14.93 5.97
N HIS A 142 -3.33 -14.99 6.99
CA HIS A 142 -3.19 -15.85 8.17
C HIS A 142 -1.83 -15.72 8.90
N GLY A 143 -1.31 -14.49 9.05
CA GLY A 143 -0.02 -14.25 9.72
C GLY A 143 1.21 -14.64 8.89
N ARG A 144 1.03 -15.02 7.62
CA ARG A 144 2.10 -15.39 6.71
C ARG A 144 2.21 -14.40 5.57
N THR A 145 3.41 -13.95 5.26
CA THR A 145 3.67 -13.13 4.07
C THR A 145 3.37 -13.94 2.80
N CYS A 146 2.40 -13.50 2.02
CA CYS A 146 1.99 -14.12 0.76
C CYS A 146 2.37 -13.28 -0.47
N GLY A 147 2.73 -12.01 -0.29
CA GLY A 147 3.21 -11.16 -1.36
C GLY A 147 4.11 -10.04 -0.85
N ALA A 148 4.98 -9.53 -1.71
CA ALA A 148 5.79 -8.34 -1.46
C ALA A 148 5.90 -7.53 -2.74
N ALA A 149 5.63 -6.22 -2.66
CA ALA A 149 5.69 -5.33 -3.81
C ALA A 149 6.45 -4.05 -3.50
N GLN A 150 6.96 -3.44 -4.56
CA GLN A 150 7.47 -2.08 -4.55
C GLN A 150 7.16 -1.44 -5.90
N GLY A 151 6.73 -0.19 -5.87
CA GLY A 151 6.42 0.55 -7.09
C GLY A 151 6.60 2.04 -6.96
N THR A 152 6.43 2.71 -8.09
CA THR A 152 6.56 4.16 -8.24
C THR A 152 5.23 4.77 -8.63
N VAL A 153 4.87 5.83 -7.93
CA VAL A 153 3.65 6.61 -8.14
C VAL A 153 4.03 8.03 -8.57
N LEU A 154 3.44 8.52 -9.65
CA LEU A 154 3.51 9.93 -10.02
C LEU A 154 2.43 10.72 -9.27
N ILE A 155 2.83 11.87 -8.76
CA ILE A 155 1.91 12.86 -8.17
C ILE A 155 1.55 13.86 -9.26
N MET A 156 0.38 13.64 -9.84
CA MET A 156 -0.13 14.44 -10.96
C MET A 156 -0.70 15.76 -10.47
N GLN A 157 -0.40 16.82 -11.19
CA GLN A 157 -0.94 18.15 -10.90
C GLN A 157 -2.34 18.32 -11.51
N PRO A 158 -3.23 19.11 -10.88
CA PRO A 158 -4.50 19.45 -11.51
C PRO A 158 -4.25 20.12 -12.87
N LYS A 159 -5.05 19.75 -13.87
CA LYS A 159 -5.01 20.46 -15.16
C LYS A 159 -5.41 21.91 -14.90
N LEU A 160 -4.52 22.83 -15.25
CA LEU A 160 -4.90 24.25 -15.28
C LEU A 160 -6.09 24.41 -16.26
N PRO A 161 -7.13 25.20 -15.91
CA PRO A 161 -8.16 25.52 -16.88
C PRO A 161 -7.49 26.12 -18.12
N SER A 162 -7.83 25.58 -19.30
CA SER A 162 -7.40 26.18 -20.56
C SER A 162 -7.78 27.64 -20.55
N ARG A 163 -6.80 28.53 -20.70
CA ARG A 163 -7.11 29.97 -20.90
C ARG A 163 -8.05 30.08 -22.10
N PRO A 164 -9.15 30.87 -21.98
CA PRO A 164 -10.05 31.12 -23.06
C PRO A 164 -9.36 31.79 -24.26
#